data_b3a2ac5c9ec59ff999e8cb1f766d9417
#
_entry.id   b3a2ac5c9ec59ff999e8cb1f766d9417
#
_cell.length_a   1.000
_cell.length_b   1.000
_cell.length_c   1.000
_cell.angle_alpha   90.00
_cell.angle_beta   90.00
_cell.angle_gamma   90.00
#
_symmetry.space_group_name_H-M   'P 1'
#
loop_
_entity.id
_entity.type
_entity.pdbx_description
1 polymer ?
#
loop_
_entity_poly.entity_id
_entity_poly.type
_entity_poly.pdbx_seq_one_letter_code
_entity_poly.pdbx_strand_id
1 'polypeptide(L)'
;MMRIDTSEWKEFLLSKIGFVNYHGQRLNKVQRVDGSIPFVTAGFKDRGISQYVGNDRPVYNKAITIDMFGNCFFQPIPCSGDDNVYFFVNNEISENAKLFIATCLHAKLSVEYAYTQQFRQSDADSLSVLLPIESHGYPDWAYVDFFMEEVMGESETYLENLRLVDNNKAVVDISHWKEFEIGKLFEVVKGTRLTKANMREGKNRFIGSSAMCNGLTMQIGNDEKLHPANTITVCYNGSVGETFYQDEPFWASDDVNVLYPKFEMNKYIGLFIAPLIRSVGRRYAFVDKWRLKVMKKDCIKLPIDSKGNPDWAYMDSYMQTATQDAKTNIEKLSKYCRKNYY
;
A
#
# COMPACT_ATOMS: atom_id res chain seq x y z
N MET A 1 -2.26 -20.83 6.46
CA MET A 1 -0.94 -20.24 6.83
C MET A 1 -0.28 -21.19 7.81
N MET A 2 0.71 -21.93 7.34
CA MET A 2 1.48 -22.86 8.17
C MET A 2 2.14 -22.08 9.32
N ARG A 3 1.91 -22.46 10.58
CA ARG A 3 2.67 -21.91 11.70
C ARG A 3 4.02 -22.62 11.71
N ILE A 4 5.10 -21.88 11.54
CA ILE A 4 6.45 -22.40 11.66
C ILE A 4 6.82 -22.42 13.15
N ASP A 5 7.21 -23.59 13.66
CA ASP A 5 7.82 -23.69 14.99
C ASP A 5 9.31 -23.38 14.87
N THR A 6 9.73 -22.30 15.49
CA THR A 6 11.13 -21.82 15.47
C THR A 6 11.86 -22.13 16.76
N SER A 7 11.31 -22.94 17.66
CA SER A 7 11.87 -23.21 19.00
C SER A 7 13.25 -23.88 18.96
N GLU A 8 13.52 -24.66 17.94
CA GLU A 8 14.81 -25.36 17.73
C GLU A 8 15.75 -24.66 16.77
N TRP A 9 15.36 -23.49 16.24
CA TRP A 9 16.19 -22.75 15.29
C TRP A 9 17.36 -22.06 16.00
N LYS A 10 18.44 -21.78 15.26
CA LYS A 10 19.61 -21.07 15.76
C LYS A 10 19.92 -19.81 14.98
N GLU A 11 20.53 -18.85 15.65
CA GLU A 11 21.06 -17.64 14.99
C GLU A 11 22.41 -17.93 14.33
N PHE A 12 22.52 -17.50 13.07
CA PHE A 12 23.74 -17.59 12.27
C PHE A 12 24.15 -16.20 11.78
N LEU A 13 25.41 -15.83 11.99
CA LEU A 13 25.99 -14.66 11.32
C LEU A 13 26.04 -14.92 9.82
N LEU A 14 25.57 -13.97 9.01
CA LEU A 14 25.57 -14.11 7.56
C LEU A 14 26.98 -14.41 7.01
N SER A 15 28.03 -13.78 7.57
CA SER A 15 29.43 -14.04 7.22
C SER A 15 29.89 -15.46 7.50
N LYS A 16 29.27 -16.16 8.47
CA LYS A 16 29.62 -17.56 8.82
C LYS A 16 28.90 -18.59 7.97
N ILE A 17 27.86 -18.19 7.25
CA ILE A 17 27.11 -19.04 6.32
C ILE A 17 27.37 -18.66 4.87
N GLY A 18 28.52 -18.06 4.57
CA GLY A 18 29.04 -17.86 3.23
C GLY A 18 28.61 -16.55 2.55
N PHE A 19 27.97 -15.61 3.25
CA PHE A 19 27.70 -14.30 2.67
C PHE A 19 28.90 -13.36 2.77
N VAL A 20 29.16 -12.67 1.67
CA VAL A 20 30.07 -11.52 1.61
C VAL A 20 29.24 -10.26 1.45
N ASN A 21 29.45 -9.25 2.29
CA ASN A 21 28.77 -7.99 2.16
C ASN A 21 29.57 -6.96 1.35
N TYR A 22 28.87 -6.12 0.61
CA TYR A 22 29.44 -5.02 -0.15
C TYR A 22 28.59 -3.79 0.10
N HIS A 23 29.23 -2.62 0.11
CA HIS A 23 28.56 -1.34 0.20
C HIS A 23 28.33 -0.78 -1.20
N GLY A 24 27.14 -0.26 -1.48
CA GLY A 24 26.83 0.42 -2.72
C GLY A 24 27.67 1.70 -2.87
N GLN A 25 27.66 2.27 -4.04
CA GLN A 25 28.44 3.46 -4.37
C GLN A 25 27.52 4.59 -4.78
N ARG A 26 27.74 5.79 -4.23
CA ARG A 26 26.93 6.96 -4.52
C ARG A 26 26.86 7.27 -6.01
N LEU A 27 25.64 7.51 -6.50
CA LEU A 27 25.40 8.02 -7.85
C LEU A 27 24.26 9.04 -7.83
N ASN A 28 24.63 10.30 -7.92
CA ASN A 28 23.66 11.38 -7.92
C ASN A 28 22.73 11.29 -9.14
N LYS A 29 21.47 11.69 -8.98
CA LYS A 29 20.44 11.55 -10.01
C LYS A 29 20.83 12.20 -11.34
N VAL A 30 21.53 13.33 -11.30
CA VAL A 30 22.01 14.08 -12.49
C VAL A 30 23.15 13.37 -13.24
N GLN A 31 23.83 12.42 -12.62
CA GLN A 31 24.95 11.66 -13.21
C GLN A 31 24.50 10.31 -13.75
N ARG A 32 23.24 9.92 -13.53
CA ARG A 32 22.72 8.65 -14.00
C ARG A 32 22.52 8.68 -15.51
N VAL A 33 23.06 7.69 -16.17
CA VAL A 33 22.87 7.43 -17.60
C VAL A 33 21.87 6.31 -17.72
N ASP A 34 20.86 6.45 -18.57
CA ASP A 34 19.85 5.42 -18.81
C ASP A 34 20.51 4.14 -19.35
N GLY A 35 20.04 2.99 -18.90
CA GLY A 35 20.58 1.68 -19.27
C GLY A 35 19.69 0.53 -18.83
N SER A 36 20.30 -0.66 -18.68
CA SER A 36 19.58 -1.91 -18.38
C SER A 36 19.82 -2.46 -16.98
N ILE A 37 20.76 -1.91 -16.21
CA ILE A 37 21.09 -2.41 -14.87
C ILE A 37 20.19 -1.76 -13.83
N PRO A 38 19.38 -2.51 -13.07
CA PRO A 38 18.60 -1.98 -11.95
C PRO A 38 19.49 -1.25 -10.94
N PHE A 39 19.12 -0.05 -10.58
CA PHE A 39 19.83 0.76 -9.59
C PHE A 39 18.97 0.87 -8.31
N VAL A 40 19.44 0.21 -7.26
CA VAL A 40 18.77 0.13 -5.96
C VAL A 40 19.14 1.34 -5.11
N THR A 41 18.14 1.95 -4.52
CA THR A 41 18.27 3.06 -3.55
C THR A 41 17.42 2.76 -2.32
N ALA A 42 17.57 3.51 -1.24
CA ALA A 42 16.72 3.36 -0.08
C ALA A 42 15.24 3.58 -0.43
N GLY A 43 14.39 2.60 -0.15
CA GLY A 43 12.95 2.65 -0.39
C GLY A 43 12.30 1.28 -0.49
N PHE A 44 11.02 1.22 -0.18
CA PHE A 44 10.25 -0.02 -0.16
C PHE A 44 9.70 -0.41 -1.56
N LYS A 45 9.35 0.59 -2.38
CA LYS A 45 8.68 0.38 -3.67
C LYS A 45 9.61 -0.32 -4.65
N ASP A 46 9.07 -1.28 -5.40
CA ASP A 46 9.80 -2.06 -6.42
C ASP A 46 11.15 -2.63 -5.91
N ARG A 47 11.14 -3.19 -4.69
CA ARG A 47 12.34 -3.74 -4.04
C ARG A 47 13.50 -2.73 -3.96
N GLY A 48 13.21 -1.45 -3.88
CA GLY A 48 14.18 -0.37 -3.85
C GLY A 48 14.75 0.05 -5.21
N ILE A 49 14.31 -0.55 -6.33
CA ILE A 49 14.76 -0.19 -7.69
C ILE A 49 14.16 1.18 -8.05
N SER A 50 15.02 2.18 -8.16
CA SER A 50 14.61 3.55 -8.46
C SER A 50 14.71 3.91 -9.94
N GLN A 51 15.58 3.23 -10.69
CA GLN A 51 15.87 3.50 -12.09
C GLN A 51 16.68 2.34 -12.69
N TYR A 52 16.80 2.28 -14.02
CA TYR A 52 17.75 1.43 -14.72
C TYR A 52 18.88 2.30 -15.25
N VAL A 53 20.15 1.89 -15.00
CA VAL A 53 21.33 2.69 -15.34
C VAL A 53 22.29 1.95 -16.27
N GLY A 54 23.05 2.71 -17.07
CA GLY A 54 24.12 2.24 -17.95
C GLY A 54 25.52 2.65 -17.49
N ASN A 55 25.63 3.24 -16.29
CA ASN A 55 26.92 3.65 -15.74
C ASN A 55 27.80 2.42 -15.44
N ASP A 56 29.12 2.55 -15.70
CA ASP A 56 30.11 1.54 -15.32
C ASP A 56 30.28 1.52 -13.79
N ARG A 57 29.80 0.48 -13.14
CA ARG A 57 29.71 0.34 -11.68
C ARG A 57 29.73 -1.12 -11.24
N PRO A 58 30.07 -1.41 -9.98
CA PRO A 58 29.91 -2.74 -9.44
C PRO A 58 28.47 -3.24 -9.57
N VAL A 59 28.34 -4.46 -10.07
CA VAL A 59 27.06 -5.16 -10.24
C VAL A 59 27.09 -6.44 -9.42
N TYR A 60 26.05 -6.65 -8.64
CA TYR A 60 25.90 -7.81 -7.75
C TYR A 60 24.79 -8.71 -8.26
N ASN A 61 25.08 -9.98 -8.41
CA ASN A 61 24.14 -10.95 -8.95
C ASN A 61 23.46 -11.74 -7.83
N LYS A 62 22.14 -11.90 -7.93
CA LYS A 62 21.34 -12.68 -6.97
C LYS A 62 21.65 -12.33 -5.51
N ALA A 63 21.74 -11.03 -5.23
CA ALA A 63 22.09 -10.50 -3.92
C ALA A 63 20.87 -10.25 -3.06
N ILE A 64 21.04 -10.31 -1.74
CA ILE A 64 20.12 -9.70 -0.78
C ILE A 64 20.56 -8.25 -0.59
N THR A 65 19.64 -7.29 -0.74
CA THR A 65 19.91 -5.87 -0.51
C THR A 65 19.25 -5.42 0.79
N ILE A 66 19.97 -4.61 1.56
CA ILE A 66 19.45 -3.97 2.77
C ILE A 66 19.76 -2.49 2.66
N ASP A 67 18.73 -1.65 2.77
CA ASP A 67 18.95 -0.20 2.79
C ASP A 67 19.10 0.35 4.21
N MET A 68 19.45 1.63 4.30
CA MET A 68 19.68 2.31 5.57
C MET A 68 18.44 2.36 6.50
N PHE A 69 17.23 2.04 5.99
CA PHE A 69 15.99 1.97 6.77
C PHE A 69 15.58 0.54 7.14
N GLY A 70 16.43 -0.45 6.84
CA GLY A 70 16.17 -1.86 7.12
C GLY A 70 15.25 -2.54 6.11
N ASN A 71 14.91 -1.90 4.98
CA ASN A 71 14.21 -2.58 3.90
C ASN A 71 15.13 -3.63 3.29
N CYS A 72 14.73 -4.89 3.36
CA CYS A 72 15.53 -6.03 2.92
C CYS A 72 14.82 -6.77 1.79
N PHE A 73 15.51 -6.99 0.66
CA PHE A 73 14.94 -7.66 -0.51
C PHE A 73 15.94 -8.59 -1.19
N PHE A 74 15.47 -9.73 -1.67
CA PHE A 74 16.21 -10.54 -2.63
C PHE A 74 16.07 -9.92 -4.03
N GLN A 75 17.20 -9.71 -4.71
CA GLN A 75 17.30 -9.22 -6.09
C GLN A 75 17.63 -10.39 -7.01
N PRO A 76 16.68 -10.93 -7.78
CA PRO A 76 16.89 -12.14 -8.61
C PRO A 76 17.73 -11.87 -9.85
N ILE A 77 17.89 -10.62 -10.26
CA ILE A 77 18.67 -10.19 -11.42
C ILE A 77 19.85 -9.32 -10.99
N PRO A 78 20.92 -9.26 -11.81
CA PRO A 78 22.06 -8.41 -11.51
C PRO A 78 21.66 -6.96 -11.30
N CYS A 79 22.13 -6.35 -10.22
CA CYS A 79 21.81 -4.98 -9.86
C CYS A 79 23.00 -4.23 -9.28
N SER A 80 22.95 -2.91 -9.34
CA SER A 80 23.87 -1.98 -8.69
C SER A 80 23.11 -1.13 -7.68
N GLY A 81 23.78 -0.31 -6.87
CA GLY A 81 23.05 0.54 -5.92
C GLY A 81 23.85 1.70 -5.35
N ASP A 82 23.11 2.57 -4.68
CA ASP A 82 23.59 3.78 -4.04
C ASP A 82 24.32 3.49 -2.71
N ASP A 83 25.01 4.47 -2.16
CA ASP A 83 25.80 4.37 -0.93
C ASP A 83 24.96 4.17 0.36
N ASN A 84 23.66 4.15 0.26
CA ASN A 84 22.74 3.84 1.36
C ASN A 84 22.15 2.41 1.28
N VAL A 85 22.77 1.54 0.46
CA VAL A 85 22.37 0.14 0.26
C VAL A 85 23.55 -0.78 0.45
N TYR A 86 23.35 -1.88 1.17
CA TYR A 86 24.29 -2.96 1.39
C TYR A 86 23.86 -4.19 0.60
N PHE A 87 24.82 -4.88 -0.01
CA PHE A 87 24.60 -6.08 -0.84
C PHE A 87 25.23 -7.29 -0.16
N PHE A 88 24.46 -8.32 0.07
CA PHE A 88 24.92 -9.58 0.63
C PHE A 88 24.87 -10.64 -0.46
N VAL A 89 26.03 -11.14 -0.86
CA VAL A 89 26.19 -12.11 -1.95
C VAL A 89 26.64 -13.45 -1.38
N ASN A 90 25.97 -14.50 -1.78
CA ASN A 90 26.34 -15.90 -1.54
C ASN A 90 26.05 -16.69 -2.81
N ASN A 91 27.01 -17.42 -3.34
CA ASN A 91 26.86 -18.19 -4.59
C ASN A 91 26.63 -19.68 -4.35
N GLU A 92 26.61 -20.13 -3.10
CA GLU A 92 26.52 -21.55 -2.72
C GLU A 92 25.10 -22.00 -2.39
N ILE A 93 24.24 -21.09 -1.87
CA ILE A 93 22.86 -21.40 -1.51
C ILE A 93 21.88 -21.04 -2.63
N SER A 94 20.71 -21.68 -2.61
CA SER A 94 19.64 -21.50 -3.59
C SER A 94 19.03 -20.08 -3.57
N GLU A 95 18.27 -19.74 -4.61
CA GLU A 95 17.48 -18.50 -4.65
C GLU A 95 16.35 -18.54 -3.63
N ASN A 96 15.73 -19.71 -3.40
CA ASN A 96 14.72 -19.93 -2.38
C ASN A 96 15.26 -19.63 -0.98
N ALA A 97 16.46 -20.13 -0.66
CA ALA A 97 17.11 -19.85 0.62
C ALA A 97 17.42 -18.36 0.80
N LYS A 98 17.86 -17.67 -0.28
CA LYS A 98 18.08 -16.21 -0.24
C LYS A 98 16.79 -15.42 -0.04
N LEU A 99 15.71 -15.82 -0.72
CA LEU A 99 14.41 -15.19 -0.57
C LEU A 99 13.85 -15.39 0.85
N PHE A 100 14.03 -16.59 1.40
CA PHE A 100 13.66 -16.90 2.79
C PHE A 100 14.41 -16.00 3.77
N ILE A 101 15.75 -15.94 3.67
CA ILE A 101 16.60 -15.09 4.52
C ILE A 101 16.20 -13.62 4.38
N ALA A 102 16.01 -13.12 3.16
CA ALA A 102 15.62 -11.74 2.93
C ALA A 102 14.28 -11.41 3.59
N THR A 103 13.33 -12.35 3.59
CA THR A 103 12.01 -12.19 4.23
C THR A 103 12.14 -12.14 5.75
N CYS A 104 12.92 -13.05 6.34
CA CYS A 104 13.18 -13.06 7.78
C CYS A 104 13.89 -11.77 8.25
N LEU A 105 14.90 -11.35 7.52
CA LEU A 105 15.63 -10.11 7.81
C LEU A 105 14.73 -8.88 7.64
N HIS A 106 13.91 -8.82 6.60
CA HIS A 106 12.98 -7.70 6.41
C HIS A 106 12.03 -7.55 7.60
N ALA A 107 11.44 -8.65 8.08
CA ALA A 107 10.54 -8.65 9.23
C ALA A 107 11.21 -8.11 10.52
N LYS A 108 12.49 -8.40 10.72
CA LYS A 108 13.29 -7.91 11.86
C LYS A 108 13.71 -6.45 11.66
N LEU A 109 14.38 -6.16 10.55
CA LEU A 109 15.08 -4.89 10.34
C LEU A 109 14.13 -3.72 10.05
N SER A 110 12.98 -3.95 9.39
CA SER A 110 12.01 -2.89 9.08
C SER A 110 11.35 -2.26 10.30
N VAL A 111 11.40 -2.91 11.46
CA VAL A 111 10.91 -2.37 12.74
C VAL A 111 12.04 -1.82 13.62
N GLU A 112 13.29 -2.25 13.37
CA GLU A 112 14.47 -1.87 14.16
C GLU A 112 15.10 -0.57 13.63
N TYR A 113 15.11 -0.37 12.30
CA TYR A 113 15.75 0.76 11.65
C TYR A 113 14.73 1.78 11.09
N ALA A 114 15.07 3.06 11.22
CA ALA A 114 14.26 4.18 10.77
C ALA A 114 15.17 5.39 10.48
N TYR A 115 14.59 6.55 10.17
CA TYR A 115 15.35 7.78 9.91
C TYR A 115 16.27 8.17 11.08
N THR A 116 15.86 7.91 12.31
CA THR A 116 16.61 8.23 13.55
C THR A 116 17.69 7.20 13.90
N GLN A 117 17.54 5.96 13.41
CA GLN A 117 18.50 4.87 13.65
C GLN A 117 18.69 4.13 12.33
N GLN A 118 19.74 4.46 11.61
CA GLN A 118 20.00 3.91 10.28
C GLN A 118 20.90 2.68 10.35
N PHE A 119 20.60 1.68 9.51
CA PHE A 119 21.46 0.53 9.26
C PHE A 119 22.80 0.97 8.67
N ARG A 120 23.91 0.50 9.24
CA ARG A 120 25.28 0.92 8.91
C ARG A 120 26.17 -0.28 8.62
N GLN A 121 27.44 -0.03 8.23
CA GLN A 121 28.43 -1.08 7.94
C GLN A 121 28.66 -1.99 9.16
N SER A 122 28.72 -1.45 10.37
CA SER A 122 28.87 -2.25 11.60
C SER A 122 27.73 -3.23 11.81
N ASP A 123 26.50 -2.84 11.42
CA ASP A 123 25.32 -3.71 11.49
C ASP A 123 25.41 -4.81 10.42
N ALA A 124 25.85 -4.45 9.20
CA ALA A 124 26.07 -5.40 8.12
C ALA A 124 27.12 -6.48 8.47
N ASP A 125 28.20 -6.08 9.13
CA ASP A 125 29.28 -6.99 9.53
C ASP A 125 28.87 -7.98 10.63
N SER A 126 27.91 -7.59 11.48
CA SER A 126 27.39 -8.38 12.61
C SER A 126 26.00 -8.98 12.37
N LEU A 127 25.46 -8.86 11.17
CA LEU A 127 24.10 -9.27 10.84
C LEU A 127 23.92 -10.78 10.98
N SER A 128 22.89 -11.17 11.74
CA SER A 128 22.51 -12.56 11.96
C SER A 128 21.06 -12.83 11.57
N VAL A 129 20.78 -14.07 11.24
CA VAL A 129 19.44 -14.59 10.91
C VAL A 129 19.16 -15.88 11.67
N LEU A 130 17.91 -16.06 12.10
CA LEU A 130 17.43 -17.29 12.73
C LEU A 130 17.07 -18.31 11.66
N LEU A 131 17.67 -19.51 11.69
CA LEU A 131 17.49 -20.56 10.67
C LEU A 131 17.24 -21.93 11.33
N PRO A 132 16.48 -22.81 10.64
CA PRO A 132 16.38 -24.22 11.02
C PRO A 132 17.76 -24.89 10.95
N ILE A 133 17.97 -25.91 11.76
CA ILE A 133 19.25 -26.63 11.84
C ILE A 133 19.07 -28.11 11.49
N GLU A 134 20.05 -28.66 10.79
CA GLU A 134 20.21 -30.09 10.64
C GLU A 134 20.85 -30.72 11.90
N SER A 135 20.92 -32.04 11.92
CA SER A 135 21.44 -32.81 13.07
C SER A 135 22.87 -32.44 13.53
N HIS A 136 23.70 -31.92 12.60
CA HIS A 136 25.06 -31.47 12.90
C HIS A 136 25.17 -30.00 13.31
N GLY A 137 24.01 -29.29 13.38
CA GLY A 137 23.94 -27.92 13.86
C GLY A 137 24.29 -26.84 12.82
N TYR A 138 24.38 -27.21 11.54
CA TYR A 138 24.44 -26.28 10.40
C TYR A 138 23.02 -25.89 9.95
N PRO A 139 22.87 -24.81 9.14
CA PRO A 139 21.58 -24.48 8.57
C PRO A 139 21.01 -25.61 7.70
N ASP A 140 19.75 -25.97 7.90
CA ASP A 140 19.06 -26.98 7.09
C ASP A 140 18.52 -26.34 5.80
N TRP A 141 19.38 -26.25 4.78
CA TRP A 141 19.01 -25.68 3.49
C TRP A 141 17.98 -26.52 2.74
N ALA A 142 17.97 -27.83 2.95
CA ALA A 142 16.99 -28.72 2.32
C ALA A 142 15.58 -28.44 2.85
N TYR A 143 15.46 -28.24 4.17
CA TYR A 143 14.20 -27.83 4.78
C TYR A 143 13.76 -26.44 4.25
N VAL A 144 14.67 -25.47 4.19
CA VAL A 144 14.36 -24.11 3.70
C VAL A 144 13.87 -24.14 2.25
N ASP A 145 14.56 -24.90 1.39
CA ASP A 145 14.17 -25.02 -0.02
C ASP A 145 12.82 -25.70 -0.17
N PHE A 146 12.59 -26.82 0.52
CA PHE A 146 11.31 -27.52 0.52
C PHE A 146 10.17 -26.61 1.02
N PHE A 147 10.38 -25.89 2.12
CA PHE A 147 9.39 -24.96 2.67
C PHE A 147 9.05 -23.84 1.67
N MET A 148 10.05 -23.27 1.00
CA MET A 148 9.83 -22.20 0.03
C MET A 148 9.14 -22.73 -1.24
N GLU A 149 9.43 -23.94 -1.69
CA GLU A 149 8.72 -24.59 -2.80
C GLU A 149 7.23 -24.78 -2.47
N GLU A 150 6.90 -25.26 -1.27
CA GLU A 150 5.52 -25.38 -0.80
C GLU A 150 4.79 -24.01 -0.78
N VAL A 151 5.42 -22.98 -0.19
CA VAL A 151 4.85 -21.62 -0.11
C VAL A 151 4.64 -21.01 -1.50
N MET A 152 5.61 -21.19 -2.41
CA MET A 152 5.52 -20.69 -3.78
C MET A 152 4.44 -21.43 -4.57
N GLY A 153 4.34 -22.77 -4.44
CA GLY A 153 3.31 -23.57 -5.06
C GLY A 153 1.90 -23.21 -4.56
N GLU A 154 1.71 -22.98 -3.25
CA GLU A 154 0.46 -22.45 -2.72
C GLU A 154 0.14 -21.09 -3.34
N SER A 155 1.13 -20.18 -3.44
CA SER A 155 0.96 -18.84 -4.00
C SER A 155 0.58 -18.86 -5.48
N GLU A 156 1.18 -19.75 -6.28
CA GLU A 156 0.83 -19.95 -7.70
C GLU A 156 -0.61 -20.45 -7.83
N THR A 157 -1.00 -21.42 -7.01
CA THR A 157 -2.39 -21.92 -6.96
C THR A 157 -3.37 -20.80 -6.62
N TYR A 158 -3.05 -19.93 -5.67
CA TYR A 158 -3.88 -18.75 -5.36
C TYR A 158 -3.97 -17.78 -6.54
N LEU A 159 -2.86 -17.52 -7.23
CA LEU A 159 -2.83 -16.65 -8.42
C LEU A 159 -3.66 -17.23 -9.57
N GLU A 160 -3.60 -18.54 -9.80
CA GLU A 160 -4.45 -19.21 -10.80
C GLU A 160 -5.92 -19.08 -10.44
N ASN A 161 -6.28 -19.31 -9.17
CA ASN A 161 -7.65 -19.14 -8.70
C ASN A 161 -8.13 -17.68 -8.83
N LEU A 162 -7.25 -16.69 -8.62
CA LEU A 162 -7.55 -15.27 -8.86
C LEU A 162 -7.81 -14.97 -10.34
N ARG A 163 -7.13 -15.66 -11.27
CA ARG A 163 -7.38 -15.53 -12.72
C ARG A 163 -8.74 -16.09 -13.14
N LEU A 164 -9.28 -17.04 -12.38
CA LEU A 164 -10.65 -17.58 -12.60
C LEU A 164 -11.75 -16.62 -12.14
N VAL A 165 -11.42 -15.58 -11.38
CA VAL A 165 -12.33 -14.49 -11.07
C VAL A 165 -12.52 -13.67 -12.34
N ASP A 166 -13.74 -13.72 -12.89
CA ASP A 166 -14.08 -13.06 -14.13
C ASP A 166 -13.81 -11.54 -14.05
N ASN A 167 -12.84 -11.09 -14.85
CA ASN A 167 -12.44 -9.68 -14.94
C ASN A 167 -13.14 -8.97 -16.12
N ASN A 168 -14.25 -9.48 -16.62
CA ASN A 168 -15.08 -8.83 -17.61
C ASN A 168 -15.69 -7.52 -17.07
N LYS A 169 -14.81 -6.55 -16.78
CA LYS A 169 -15.25 -5.19 -16.50
C LYS A 169 -15.65 -4.56 -17.83
N ALA A 170 -16.96 -4.44 -18.06
CA ALA A 170 -17.42 -3.59 -19.11
C ALA A 170 -16.77 -2.21 -18.97
N VAL A 171 -16.07 -1.76 -20.01
CA VAL A 171 -15.51 -0.40 -20.04
C VAL A 171 -16.69 0.55 -19.98
N VAL A 172 -16.73 1.38 -18.94
CA VAL A 172 -17.80 2.38 -18.79
C VAL A 172 -17.61 3.43 -19.87
N ASP A 173 -18.58 3.55 -20.78
CA ASP A 173 -18.57 4.64 -21.76
C ASP A 173 -18.92 5.97 -21.07
N ILE A 174 -17.95 6.85 -21.03
CA ILE A 174 -18.06 8.19 -20.44
C ILE A 174 -18.26 9.30 -21.48
N SER A 175 -18.45 8.96 -22.77
CA SER A 175 -18.54 9.93 -23.87
C SER A 175 -19.72 10.89 -23.72
N HIS A 176 -20.80 10.41 -23.12
CA HIS A 176 -22.03 11.19 -22.89
C HIS A 176 -22.13 11.80 -21.48
N TRP A 177 -21.09 11.69 -20.65
CA TRP A 177 -21.09 12.28 -19.32
C TRP A 177 -20.89 13.80 -19.40
N LYS A 178 -21.54 14.55 -18.50
CA LYS A 178 -21.39 16.00 -18.37
C LYS A 178 -20.66 16.40 -17.10
N GLU A 179 -20.08 17.61 -17.13
CA GLU A 179 -19.42 18.21 -15.99
C GLU A 179 -20.40 18.94 -15.09
N PHE A 180 -20.27 18.71 -13.78
CA PHE A 180 -21.06 19.36 -12.75
C PHE A 180 -20.12 19.92 -11.66
N GLU A 181 -20.31 21.19 -11.32
CA GLU A 181 -19.58 21.83 -10.23
C GLU A 181 -19.89 21.14 -8.91
N ILE A 182 -18.86 20.80 -8.12
CA ILE A 182 -19.01 20.16 -6.80
C ILE A 182 -19.90 21.03 -5.89
N GLY A 183 -19.72 22.35 -5.92
CA GLY A 183 -20.52 23.28 -5.12
C GLY A 183 -22.00 23.39 -5.50
N LYS A 184 -22.37 22.97 -6.73
CA LYS A 184 -23.77 22.85 -7.13
C LYS A 184 -24.43 21.59 -6.60
N LEU A 185 -23.65 20.49 -6.54
CA LEU A 185 -24.12 19.19 -6.05
C LEU A 185 -24.07 19.08 -4.52
N PHE A 186 -23.11 19.77 -3.89
CA PHE A 186 -22.85 19.64 -2.46
C PHE A 186 -22.76 21.01 -1.76
N GLU A 187 -23.19 21.05 -0.52
CA GLU A 187 -22.72 22.04 0.43
C GLU A 187 -21.40 21.58 1.01
N VAL A 188 -20.34 22.37 0.87
CA VAL A 188 -19.00 22.02 1.39
C VAL A 188 -18.76 22.74 2.69
N VAL A 189 -18.55 21.98 3.76
CA VAL A 189 -18.34 22.47 5.13
C VAL A 189 -16.97 22.01 5.63
N LYS A 190 -16.25 22.87 6.33
CA LYS A 190 -14.96 22.52 6.93
C LYS A 190 -15.19 21.73 8.22
N GLY A 191 -14.37 20.68 8.43
CA GLY A 191 -14.35 19.96 9.70
C GLY A 191 -13.83 20.81 10.86
N THR A 192 -13.94 20.29 12.06
CA THR A 192 -13.65 21.01 13.31
C THR A 192 -12.42 20.44 13.99
N ARG A 193 -11.48 21.34 14.33
CA ARG A 193 -10.28 20.97 15.09
C ARG A 193 -10.66 20.39 16.45
N LEU A 194 -10.08 19.21 16.74
CA LEU A 194 -10.13 18.58 18.05
C LEU A 194 -8.71 18.12 18.40
N THR A 195 -8.17 18.66 19.49
CA THR A 195 -6.83 18.29 19.96
C THR A 195 -6.88 17.01 20.77
N LYS A 196 -5.80 16.24 20.80
CA LYS A 196 -5.71 15.00 21.59
C LYS A 196 -6.08 15.22 23.07
N ALA A 197 -5.71 16.37 23.65
CA ALA A 197 -6.05 16.71 25.05
C ALA A 197 -7.56 16.87 25.31
N ASN A 198 -8.33 17.19 24.26
CA ASN A 198 -9.78 17.40 24.37
C ASN A 198 -10.58 16.20 23.85
N MET A 199 -9.90 15.15 23.39
CA MET A 199 -10.57 13.91 22.98
C MET A 199 -10.98 13.10 24.19
N ARG A 200 -12.22 12.63 24.19
CA ARG A 200 -12.77 11.69 25.18
C ARG A 200 -12.77 10.28 24.60
N GLU A 201 -12.61 9.27 25.41
CA GLU A 201 -12.76 7.88 24.99
C GLU A 201 -14.22 7.57 24.60
N GLY A 202 -14.41 6.82 23.50
CA GLY A 202 -15.73 6.44 23.02
C GLY A 202 -15.70 5.71 21.68
N LYS A 203 -16.85 5.68 21.01
CA LYS A 203 -17.05 4.87 19.78
C LYS A 203 -17.32 5.71 18.52
N ASN A 204 -17.43 7.03 18.64
CA ASN A 204 -17.69 7.90 17.50
C ASN A 204 -16.45 7.92 16.58
N ARG A 205 -16.66 7.78 15.29
CA ARG A 205 -15.59 7.82 14.30
C ARG A 205 -14.95 9.21 14.25
N PHE A 206 -13.61 9.28 14.31
CA PHE A 206 -12.85 10.50 14.04
C PHE A 206 -12.14 10.38 12.71
N ILE A 207 -12.59 11.15 11.72
CA ILE A 207 -12.04 11.18 10.38
C ILE A 207 -10.94 12.24 10.32
N GLY A 208 -9.71 11.75 10.14
CA GLY A 208 -8.52 12.57 9.97
C GLY A 208 -8.05 12.62 8.52
N SER A 209 -6.95 13.33 8.29
CA SER A 209 -6.34 13.44 6.96
C SER A 209 -5.47 12.22 6.67
N SER A 210 -6.10 11.08 6.43
CA SER A 210 -5.47 9.78 6.13
C SER A 210 -5.98 9.21 4.82
N ALA A 211 -5.09 8.52 4.08
CA ALA A 211 -5.46 7.74 2.90
C ALA A 211 -5.94 6.32 3.25
N MET A 212 -5.81 5.91 4.51
CA MET A 212 -6.10 4.56 4.98
C MET A 212 -7.42 4.47 5.74
N CYS A 213 -8.00 3.29 5.82
CA CYS A 213 -9.17 2.96 6.65
C CYS A 213 -10.35 3.93 6.48
N ASN A 214 -10.67 4.33 5.24
CA ASN A 214 -11.76 5.29 4.96
C ASN A 214 -11.60 6.63 5.70
N GLY A 215 -10.35 7.05 5.97
CA GLY A 215 -10.03 8.25 6.74
C GLY A 215 -10.18 8.11 8.26
N LEU A 216 -10.64 6.97 8.76
CA LEU A 216 -10.76 6.70 10.20
C LEU A 216 -9.38 6.61 10.84
N THR A 217 -9.07 7.55 11.73
CA THR A 217 -7.78 7.59 12.43
C THR A 217 -7.89 7.16 13.90
N MET A 218 -9.06 7.32 14.51
CA MET A 218 -9.35 6.85 15.86
C MET A 218 -10.85 6.84 16.16
N GLN A 219 -11.23 6.34 17.33
CA GLN A 219 -12.57 6.44 17.90
C GLN A 219 -12.54 7.38 19.12
N ILE A 220 -13.57 8.22 19.25
CA ILE A 220 -13.67 9.25 20.30
C ILE A 220 -15.06 9.25 20.95
N GLY A 221 -15.19 9.84 22.13
CA GLY A 221 -16.46 10.01 22.84
C GLY A 221 -17.13 11.37 22.60
N ASN A 222 -16.47 12.29 21.91
CA ASN A 222 -17.01 13.61 21.59
C ASN A 222 -18.16 13.48 20.59
N ASP A 223 -19.29 14.13 20.85
CA ASP A 223 -20.54 14.04 20.09
C ASP A 223 -21.14 15.39 19.69
N GLU A 224 -20.60 16.48 20.23
CA GLU A 224 -21.15 17.83 20.09
C GLU A 224 -21.06 18.42 18.67
N LYS A 225 -20.28 17.85 17.78
CA LYS A 225 -20.08 18.29 16.38
C LYS A 225 -19.95 17.13 15.40
N LEU A 226 -20.76 16.11 15.56
CA LEU A 226 -20.83 15.01 14.63
C LEU A 226 -21.48 15.43 13.31
N HIS A 227 -20.89 15.02 12.22
CA HIS A 227 -21.49 15.06 10.90
C HIS A 227 -22.37 13.83 10.71
N PRO A 228 -23.49 13.92 9.99
CA PRO A 228 -24.35 12.77 9.73
C PRO A 228 -23.74 11.77 8.77
N ALA A 229 -24.26 10.57 8.77
CA ALA A 229 -24.06 9.58 7.71
C ALA A 229 -24.50 10.10 6.33
N ASN A 230 -24.22 9.35 5.28
CA ASN A 230 -24.53 9.71 3.89
C ASN A 230 -23.92 11.05 3.46
N THR A 231 -22.66 11.27 3.84
CA THR A 231 -21.86 12.42 3.40
C THR A 231 -20.53 11.93 2.81
N ILE A 232 -19.83 12.82 2.14
CA ILE A 232 -18.50 12.53 1.56
C ILE A 232 -17.47 13.39 2.28
N THR A 233 -16.35 12.77 2.70
CA THR A 233 -15.21 13.48 3.27
C THR A 233 -14.12 13.65 2.23
N VAL A 234 -13.45 14.82 2.23
CA VAL A 234 -12.34 15.15 1.33
C VAL A 234 -11.21 15.77 2.14
N CYS A 235 -10.04 15.14 2.13
CA CYS A 235 -8.84 15.70 2.73
C CYS A 235 -8.33 16.89 1.88
N TYR A 236 -8.23 18.08 2.47
CA TYR A 236 -7.68 19.24 1.78
C TYR A 236 -6.25 19.58 2.24
N ASN A 237 -5.77 18.97 3.31
CA ASN A 237 -4.42 19.07 3.85
C ASN A 237 -3.94 17.67 4.26
N GLY A 238 -2.64 17.42 4.38
CA GLY A 238 -2.09 16.08 4.63
C GLY A 238 -2.22 15.19 3.40
N SER A 239 -3.06 14.15 3.44
CA SER A 239 -3.39 13.29 2.29
C SER A 239 -4.35 13.99 1.33
N VAL A 240 -3.88 15.06 0.67
CA VAL A 240 -4.72 15.92 -0.18
C VAL A 240 -5.42 15.14 -1.28
N GLY A 241 -6.72 15.38 -1.45
CA GLY A 241 -7.55 14.76 -2.48
C GLY A 241 -8.15 13.40 -2.07
N GLU A 242 -7.69 12.78 -0.99
CA GLU A 242 -8.32 11.55 -0.52
C GLU A 242 -9.77 11.79 -0.13
N THR A 243 -10.65 10.97 -0.71
CA THR A 243 -12.10 11.20 -0.68
C THR A 243 -12.80 9.90 -0.34
N PHE A 244 -13.72 9.96 0.64
CA PHE A 244 -14.43 8.78 1.13
C PHE A 244 -15.91 9.06 1.39
N TYR A 245 -16.76 8.08 1.07
CA TYR A 245 -18.14 8.06 1.52
C TYR A 245 -18.20 7.59 2.98
N GLN A 246 -18.99 8.27 3.81
CA GLN A 246 -19.18 7.95 5.21
C GLN A 246 -20.60 7.44 5.45
N ASP A 247 -20.70 6.19 5.88
CA ASP A 247 -21.97 5.46 6.11
C ASP A 247 -22.50 5.57 7.55
N GLU A 248 -21.71 6.14 8.46
CA GLU A 248 -22.08 6.36 9.86
C GLU A 248 -21.75 7.80 10.27
N PRO A 249 -22.36 8.31 11.35
CA PRO A 249 -22.00 9.60 11.92
C PRO A 249 -20.54 9.64 12.37
N PHE A 250 -19.89 10.80 12.22
CA PHE A 250 -18.47 10.98 12.49
C PHE A 250 -18.11 12.41 12.85
N TRP A 251 -16.95 12.58 13.48
CA TRP A 251 -16.29 13.88 13.64
C TRP A 251 -15.24 14.04 12.54
N ALA A 252 -15.26 15.15 11.81
CA ALA A 252 -14.22 15.50 10.85
C ALA A 252 -13.18 16.43 11.46
N SER A 253 -11.88 16.12 11.30
CA SER A 253 -10.79 17.02 11.68
C SER A 253 -10.81 18.30 10.84
N ASP A 254 -10.12 19.34 11.31
CA ASP A 254 -10.00 20.62 10.57
C ASP A 254 -9.19 20.53 9.27
N ASP A 255 -8.58 19.39 8.95
CA ASP A 255 -7.89 19.10 7.68
C ASP A 255 -8.78 18.37 6.67
N VAL A 256 -10.04 18.12 7.03
CA VAL A 256 -11.04 17.42 6.20
C VAL A 256 -12.23 18.32 5.94
N ASN A 257 -12.65 18.42 4.68
CA ASN A 257 -13.92 19.01 4.29
C ASN A 257 -14.99 17.92 4.20
N VAL A 258 -16.23 18.27 4.59
CA VAL A 258 -17.39 17.39 4.49
C VAL A 258 -18.35 17.96 3.45
N LEU A 259 -18.74 17.11 2.51
CA LEU A 259 -19.65 17.42 1.41
C LEU A 259 -21.03 16.86 1.73
N TYR A 260 -21.98 17.76 2.01
CA TYR A 260 -23.37 17.44 2.24
C TYR A 260 -24.12 17.45 0.90
N PRO A 261 -24.74 16.34 0.50
CA PRO A 261 -25.45 16.28 -0.77
C PRO A 261 -26.68 17.22 -0.79
N LYS A 262 -26.90 17.89 -1.91
CA LYS A 262 -28.13 18.69 -2.20
C LYS A 262 -29.16 17.85 -2.96
N PHE A 263 -28.98 16.54 -3.00
CA PHE A 263 -29.83 15.55 -3.64
C PHE A 263 -29.97 14.35 -2.68
N GLU A 264 -30.88 13.46 -2.99
CA GLU A 264 -31.05 12.22 -2.20
C GLU A 264 -29.88 11.28 -2.52
N MET A 265 -28.98 11.12 -1.54
CA MET A 265 -27.81 10.26 -1.65
C MET A 265 -27.97 9.01 -0.80
N ASN A 266 -27.71 7.87 -1.39
CA ASN A 266 -27.58 6.60 -0.69
C ASN A 266 -26.12 6.09 -0.79
N LYS A 267 -25.86 4.93 -0.17
CA LYS A 267 -24.55 4.29 -0.15
C LYS A 267 -23.96 4.10 -1.55
N TYR A 268 -24.73 3.62 -2.50
CA TYR A 268 -24.25 3.26 -3.83
C TYR A 268 -23.91 4.52 -4.65
N ILE A 269 -24.75 5.54 -4.60
CA ILE A 269 -24.46 6.84 -5.22
C ILE A 269 -23.22 7.45 -4.59
N GLY A 270 -23.08 7.41 -3.27
CA GLY A 270 -21.90 7.91 -2.56
C GLY A 270 -20.61 7.18 -2.98
N LEU A 271 -20.65 5.86 -3.08
CA LEU A 271 -19.54 5.03 -3.54
C LEU A 271 -19.18 5.26 -5.01
N PHE A 272 -20.16 5.64 -5.85
CA PHE A 272 -19.92 6.02 -7.27
C PHE A 272 -19.20 7.36 -7.36
N ILE A 273 -19.65 8.35 -6.60
CA ILE A 273 -19.18 9.75 -6.69
C ILE A 273 -17.81 9.94 -6.02
N ALA A 274 -17.56 9.30 -4.87
CA ALA A 274 -16.34 9.52 -4.10
C ALA A 274 -15.04 9.29 -4.92
N PRO A 275 -14.89 8.22 -5.74
CA PRO A 275 -13.73 8.04 -6.62
C PRO A 275 -13.59 9.14 -7.68
N LEU A 276 -14.69 9.68 -8.18
CA LEU A 276 -14.66 10.75 -9.19
C LEU A 276 -14.16 12.05 -8.58
N ILE A 277 -14.61 12.41 -7.37
CA ILE A 277 -14.10 13.56 -6.62
C ILE A 277 -12.61 13.35 -6.29
N ARG A 278 -12.22 12.14 -5.85
CA ARG A 278 -10.82 11.78 -5.60
C ARG A 278 -9.94 11.96 -6.83
N SER A 279 -10.44 11.59 -8.02
CA SER A 279 -9.71 11.76 -9.29
C SER A 279 -9.42 13.24 -9.56
N VAL A 280 -10.37 14.13 -9.30
CA VAL A 280 -10.18 15.59 -9.39
C VAL A 280 -9.18 16.07 -8.32
N GLY A 281 -9.29 15.55 -7.10
CA GLY A 281 -8.41 15.88 -5.98
C GLY A 281 -6.94 15.54 -6.19
N ARG A 282 -6.63 14.53 -7.03
CA ARG A 282 -5.25 14.14 -7.37
C ARG A 282 -4.44 15.23 -8.10
N ARG A 283 -5.08 16.26 -8.62
CA ARG A 283 -4.40 17.44 -9.22
C ARG A 283 -3.76 18.34 -8.17
N TYR A 284 -4.11 18.16 -6.91
CA TYR A 284 -3.66 18.97 -5.78
C TYR A 284 -2.62 18.20 -4.94
N ALA A 285 -1.75 18.94 -4.27
CA ALA A 285 -0.67 18.40 -3.44
C ALA A 285 -0.56 19.18 -2.12
N PHE A 286 0.33 18.75 -1.24
CA PHE A 286 0.56 19.42 0.04
C PHE A 286 0.94 20.90 -0.11
N VAL A 287 1.64 21.25 -1.18
CA VAL A 287 2.04 22.64 -1.48
C VAL A 287 0.90 23.46 -2.06
N ASP A 288 -0.01 22.79 -2.80
CA ASP A 288 -1.18 23.41 -3.44
C ASP A 288 -2.46 22.75 -2.92
N LYS A 289 -2.83 23.11 -1.71
CA LYS A 289 -3.96 22.53 -0.98
C LYS A 289 -5.28 22.74 -1.69
N TRP A 290 -6.11 21.70 -1.76
CA TRP A 290 -7.44 21.77 -2.34
C TRP A 290 -8.44 22.51 -1.44
N ARG A 291 -8.29 23.84 -1.37
CA ARG A 291 -9.08 24.71 -0.49
C ARG A 291 -10.55 24.73 -0.88
N LEU A 292 -11.42 24.88 0.11
CA LEU A 292 -12.89 24.87 0.00
C LEU A 292 -13.42 25.75 -1.16
N LYS A 293 -12.91 26.98 -1.34
CA LYS A 293 -13.35 27.90 -2.42
C LYS A 293 -13.04 27.35 -3.83
N VAL A 294 -11.92 26.64 -3.98
CA VAL A 294 -11.51 26.03 -5.23
C VAL A 294 -12.30 24.75 -5.45
N MET A 295 -12.41 23.89 -4.44
CA MET A 295 -13.19 22.66 -4.47
C MET A 295 -14.65 22.88 -4.93
N LYS A 296 -15.28 23.93 -4.48
CA LYS A 296 -16.66 24.28 -4.90
C LYS A 296 -16.80 24.58 -6.40
N LYS A 297 -15.74 25.07 -7.05
CA LYS A 297 -15.73 25.41 -8.48
C LYS A 297 -15.23 24.28 -9.38
N ASP A 298 -14.55 23.31 -8.81
CA ASP A 298 -14.12 22.14 -9.56
C ASP A 298 -15.30 21.30 -9.97
N CYS A 299 -15.12 20.62 -11.11
CA CYS A 299 -16.16 19.81 -11.73
C CYS A 299 -15.82 18.33 -11.68
N ILE A 300 -16.83 17.51 -11.51
CA ILE A 300 -16.80 16.06 -11.75
C ILE A 300 -17.67 15.73 -12.95
N LYS A 301 -17.26 14.70 -13.73
CA LYS A 301 -18.10 14.18 -14.82
C LYS A 301 -19.05 13.13 -14.26
N LEU A 302 -20.35 13.26 -14.57
CA LEU A 302 -21.38 12.31 -14.17
C LEU A 302 -22.21 11.88 -15.38
N PRO A 303 -22.74 10.65 -15.37
CA PRO A 303 -23.75 10.21 -16.32
C PRO A 303 -24.99 11.11 -16.21
N ILE A 304 -25.69 11.29 -17.33
CA ILE A 304 -26.86 12.16 -17.38
C ILE A 304 -28.10 11.39 -17.81
N ASP A 305 -29.24 11.81 -17.26
CA ASP A 305 -30.56 11.39 -17.70
C ASP A 305 -30.95 12.04 -19.04
N SER A 306 -32.11 11.68 -19.58
CA SER A 306 -32.66 12.24 -20.84
C SER A 306 -32.90 13.76 -20.78
N LYS A 307 -32.95 14.36 -19.62
CA LYS A 307 -33.12 15.80 -19.36
C LYS A 307 -31.79 16.53 -19.20
N GLY A 308 -30.68 15.80 -19.15
CA GLY A 308 -29.34 16.34 -18.97
C GLY A 308 -28.96 16.62 -17.50
N ASN A 309 -29.71 16.09 -16.50
CA ASN A 309 -29.38 16.10 -15.09
C ASN A 309 -28.53 14.86 -14.74
N PRO A 310 -27.86 14.83 -13.57
CA PRO A 310 -27.17 13.63 -13.12
C PRO A 310 -28.14 12.44 -13.03
N ASP A 311 -27.77 11.31 -13.63
CA ASP A 311 -28.57 10.07 -13.60
C ASP A 311 -28.27 9.28 -12.32
N TRP A 312 -28.96 9.65 -11.23
CA TRP A 312 -28.82 9.00 -9.92
C TRP A 312 -29.22 7.52 -9.96
N ALA A 313 -30.22 7.16 -10.77
CA ALA A 313 -30.70 5.80 -10.88
C ALA A 313 -29.65 4.90 -11.56
N TYR A 314 -28.99 5.39 -12.60
CA TYR A 314 -27.88 4.67 -13.22
C TYR A 314 -26.74 4.46 -12.24
N MET A 315 -26.30 5.51 -11.51
CA MET A 315 -25.20 5.42 -10.55
C MET A 315 -25.49 4.42 -9.43
N ASP A 316 -26.72 4.43 -8.90
CA ASP A 316 -27.19 3.50 -7.89
C ASP A 316 -27.15 2.05 -8.39
N SER A 317 -27.79 1.78 -9.53
CA SER A 317 -27.88 0.45 -10.15
C SER A 317 -26.50 -0.10 -10.51
N TYR A 318 -25.62 0.73 -11.09
CA TYR A 318 -24.27 0.34 -11.45
C TYR A 318 -23.46 -0.11 -10.22
N MET A 319 -23.50 0.65 -9.12
CA MET A 319 -22.75 0.31 -7.92
C MET A 319 -23.36 -0.85 -7.14
N GLN A 320 -24.68 -1.07 -7.22
CA GLN A 320 -25.30 -2.27 -6.67
C GLN A 320 -24.76 -3.52 -7.39
N THR A 321 -24.76 -3.51 -8.73
CA THR A 321 -24.23 -4.59 -9.55
C THR A 321 -22.75 -4.82 -9.25
N ALA A 322 -21.93 -3.79 -9.29
CA ALA A 322 -20.49 -3.89 -9.01
C ALA A 322 -20.20 -4.43 -7.59
N THR A 323 -21.01 -4.04 -6.61
CA THR A 323 -20.89 -4.53 -5.22
C THR A 323 -21.29 -5.99 -5.11
N GLN A 324 -22.33 -6.42 -5.82
CA GLN A 324 -22.77 -7.81 -5.85
C GLN A 324 -21.75 -8.70 -6.55
N ASP A 325 -21.19 -8.26 -7.67
CA ASP A 325 -20.11 -8.96 -8.37
C ASP A 325 -18.89 -9.16 -7.50
N ALA A 326 -18.47 -8.07 -6.79
CA ALA A 326 -17.37 -8.15 -5.84
C ALA A 326 -17.63 -9.17 -4.72
N LYS A 327 -18.84 -9.19 -4.13
CA LYS A 327 -19.22 -10.19 -3.12
C LYS A 327 -19.16 -11.60 -3.67
N THR A 328 -19.74 -11.83 -4.85
CA THR A 328 -19.74 -13.14 -5.52
C THR A 328 -18.32 -13.63 -5.77
N ASN A 329 -17.42 -12.72 -6.19
CA ASN A 329 -16.02 -13.05 -6.42
C ASN A 329 -15.28 -13.38 -5.12
N ILE A 330 -15.53 -12.62 -4.03
CA ILE A 330 -14.97 -12.92 -2.69
C ILE A 330 -15.49 -14.28 -2.18
N GLU A 331 -16.78 -14.60 -2.38
CA GLU A 331 -17.34 -15.89 -1.99
C GLU A 331 -16.72 -17.06 -2.78
N LYS A 332 -16.50 -16.89 -4.09
CA LYS A 332 -15.77 -17.87 -4.91
C LYS A 332 -14.37 -18.10 -4.35
N LEU A 333 -13.59 -17.04 -4.13
CA LEU A 333 -12.24 -17.10 -3.56
C LEU A 333 -12.23 -17.78 -2.19
N SER A 334 -13.16 -17.43 -1.30
CA SER A 334 -13.23 -18.02 0.03
C SER A 334 -13.57 -19.51 0.02
N LYS A 335 -14.35 -20.00 -0.97
CA LYS A 335 -14.61 -21.44 -1.15
C LYS A 335 -13.35 -22.19 -1.59
N TYR A 336 -12.50 -21.60 -2.44
CA TYR A 336 -11.22 -22.18 -2.85
C TYR A 336 -10.24 -22.23 -1.68
N CYS A 337 -10.14 -21.16 -0.90
CA CYS A 337 -9.28 -21.12 0.29
C CYS A 337 -9.67 -22.17 1.34
N ARG A 338 -10.98 -22.44 1.54
CA ARG A 338 -11.45 -23.44 2.51
C ARG A 338 -11.26 -24.90 2.05
N LYS A 339 -11.26 -25.18 0.74
CA LYS A 339 -11.05 -26.55 0.23
C LYS A 339 -9.64 -27.08 0.43
N ASN A 340 -8.67 -26.22 0.64
CA ASN A 340 -7.26 -26.59 0.79
C ASN A 340 -6.79 -26.65 2.26
N TYR A 341 -7.71 -26.59 3.23
CA TYR A 341 -7.41 -26.65 4.67
C TYR A 341 -7.97 -27.90 5.38
N TYR A 342 -8.33 -28.97 4.61
CA TYR A 342 -8.71 -30.27 5.17
C TYR A 342 -7.96 -31.41 4.49
#